data_bd3d17a199678a335e18acfbdf94370f
#
_entry.id   bd3d17a199678a335e18acfbdf94370f
#
_cell.length_a   1.000
_cell.length_b   1.000
_cell.length_c   1.000
_cell.angle_alpha   90.00
_cell.angle_beta   90.00
_cell.angle_gamma   90.00
#
_symmetry.space_group_name_H-M   'P 1'
#
loop_
_entity.id
_entity.type
_entity.pdbx_description
1 polymer ?
#
loop_
_entity_poly.entity_id
_entity_poly.type
_entity_poly.pdbx_seq_one_letter_code
_entity_poly.pdbx_strand_id
1 'polypeptide(L)'
;MLRRFLLSTIAVSALAGTCSTAQEISEVEAQSRFDYSPLTETEPDEIAQAQQIASEDKAPGVVAAEAAGPDQAALAKAAQNPIASMISIPFQWNATPGTQWAPNSVDPDAKHDRVMNVVNVQPVFPFKLSDDWTLVTRTIVPFINAPFAKPKFDLTPAGEPYFDGWREKYTFGVGDVNPTGFFVPTLEGDFTFGFGPTLSFPSNKIPLSTGKWTAGPALVGVYTKGPWVVGGLVNNMWSFAGDDDRKDVNKMLIQPFINYNLPEGWYLSVSPIITADWENEDNGWTVPVGAGVGRVFTLGKQPINVSLHAYYNAIKPEIGGEELMGDWTIRTQVQFLIPTAKK
;
A
#
# COMPACT_ATOMS: atom_id res chain seq x y z
N MET A 1 -25.77 40.67 13.47
CA MET A 1 -24.42 40.12 13.45
C MET A 1 -24.53 38.64 13.13
N LEU A 2 -24.46 38.29 11.84
CA LEU A 2 -24.67 36.96 11.31
C LEU A 2 -23.31 36.23 11.27
N ARG A 3 -23.07 35.26 12.14
CA ARG A 3 -22.03 34.27 11.92
C ARG A 3 -22.63 33.13 11.09
N ARG A 4 -22.25 33.08 9.83
CA ARG A 4 -22.58 31.98 8.93
C ARG A 4 -21.73 30.77 9.31
N PHE A 5 -22.39 29.71 9.69
CA PHE A 5 -21.84 28.37 9.76
C PHE A 5 -21.54 27.89 8.34
N LEU A 6 -20.28 27.75 7.98
CA LEU A 6 -19.84 26.93 6.87
C LEU A 6 -19.55 25.52 7.43
N LEU A 7 -20.54 24.65 7.31
CA LEU A 7 -20.38 23.22 7.46
C LEU A 7 -19.39 22.71 6.42
N SER A 8 -18.35 22.04 6.88
CA SER A 8 -17.29 21.49 6.06
C SER A 8 -17.82 20.53 5.00
N THR A 9 -17.48 20.80 3.77
CA THR A 9 -18.02 20.27 2.50
C THR A 9 -17.71 18.79 2.21
N ILE A 10 -17.26 17.98 3.16
CA ILE A 10 -16.97 16.55 2.94
C ILE A 10 -18.24 15.69 2.95
N ALA A 11 -19.33 16.15 3.58
CA ALA A 11 -20.60 15.44 3.63
C ALA A 11 -21.61 15.87 2.55
N VAL A 12 -21.39 16.99 1.86
CA VAL A 12 -22.41 17.62 0.98
C VAL A 12 -22.23 17.24 -0.49
N SER A 13 -21.07 16.83 -0.96
CA SER A 13 -20.87 16.44 -2.36
C SER A 13 -21.54 15.10 -2.76
N ALA A 14 -22.13 14.37 -1.81
CA ALA A 14 -22.91 13.17 -2.11
C ALA A 14 -24.38 13.45 -2.46
N LEU A 15 -24.85 14.71 -2.36
CA LEU A 15 -26.26 15.04 -2.47
C LEU A 15 -26.68 15.62 -3.83
N ALA A 16 -25.76 15.97 -4.72
CA ALA A 16 -26.10 16.60 -6.01
C ALA A 16 -26.17 15.65 -7.22
N GLY A 17 -25.90 14.36 -7.06
CA GLY A 17 -25.75 13.40 -8.16
C GLY A 17 -26.84 12.33 -8.32
N THR A 18 -27.92 12.35 -7.57
CA THR A 18 -28.93 11.28 -7.63
C THR A 18 -30.33 11.76 -7.97
N CYS A 19 -30.49 12.44 -9.09
CA CYS A 19 -31.80 12.58 -9.71
C CYS A 19 -31.69 12.40 -11.22
N SER A 20 -31.32 11.17 -11.65
CA SER A 20 -31.64 10.69 -13.00
C SER A 20 -31.67 9.17 -13.02
N THR A 21 -32.88 8.69 -13.19
CA THR A 21 -33.35 7.42 -13.78
C THR A 21 -32.92 6.10 -13.13
N ALA A 22 -33.86 5.56 -12.39
CA ALA A 22 -33.95 4.14 -12.01
C ALA A 22 -34.21 3.20 -13.22
N GLN A 23 -34.01 3.66 -14.45
CA GLN A 23 -34.34 2.92 -15.66
C GLN A 23 -33.14 2.42 -16.45
N GLU A 24 -31.91 2.86 -16.14
CA GLU A 24 -30.67 2.42 -16.84
C GLU A 24 -29.91 1.26 -16.16
N ILE A 25 -30.36 0.79 -15.01
CA ILE A 25 -29.64 -0.28 -14.27
C ILE A 25 -30.02 -1.69 -14.76
N SER A 26 -31.07 -1.84 -15.57
CA SER A 26 -31.52 -3.17 -16.04
C SER A 26 -30.86 -3.70 -17.31
N GLU A 27 -30.11 -2.88 -18.04
CA GLU A 27 -29.49 -3.31 -19.33
C GLU A 27 -27.97 -3.58 -19.27
N VAL A 28 -27.29 -3.25 -18.18
CA VAL A 28 -25.82 -3.46 -18.07
C VAL A 28 -25.48 -4.84 -17.48
N GLU A 29 -26.42 -5.58 -16.91
CA GLU A 29 -26.17 -6.93 -16.36
C GLU A 29 -26.15 -8.07 -17.40
N ALA A 30 -26.38 -7.80 -18.68
CA ALA A 30 -26.58 -8.84 -19.67
C ALA A 30 -25.37 -9.12 -20.62
N GLN A 31 -24.23 -8.45 -20.49
CA GLN A 31 -23.13 -8.56 -21.46
C GLN A 31 -21.71 -8.80 -20.90
N SER A 32 -21.54 -9.58 -19.85
CA SER A 32 -20.23 -10.11 -19.49
C SER A 32 -20.25 -11.65 -19.38
N ARG A 33 -20.46 -12.34 -20.48
CA ARG A 33 -20.03 -13.72 -20.62
C ARG A 33 -18.58 -13.73 -21.08
N PHE A 34 -17.66 -13.93 -20.14
CA PHE A 34 -16.29 -14.33 -20.47
C PHE A 34 -16.33 -15.77 -20.98
N ASP A 35 -15.95 -15.91 -22.25
CA ASP A 35 -15.74 -17.19 -22.91
C ASP A 35 -14.43 -17.81 -22.37
N TYR A 36 -14.53 -18.88 -21.62
CA TYR A 36 -13.39 -19.60 -21.04
C TYR A 36 -13.01 -20.72 -22.03
N SER A 37 -12.03 -20.49 -22.90
CA SER A 37 -11.40 -21.55 -23.67
C SER A 37 -10.39 -22.30 -22.80
N PRO A 38 -10.48 -23.64 -22.61
CA PRO A 38 -9.51 -24.38 -21.83
C PRO A 38 -8.15 -24.40 -22.54
N LEU A 39 -7.09 -24.11 -21.78
CA LEU A 39 -5.70 -24.30 -22.21
C LEU A 39 -5.49 -25.81 -22.49
N THR A 40 -5.00 -26.12 -23.66
CA THR A 40 -4.66 -27.48 -24.10
C THR A 40 -3.62 -28.08 -23.16
N GLU A 41 -3.92 -29.28 -22.68
CA GLU A 41 -3.03 -30.13 -21.91
C GLU A 41 -1.73 -30.41 -22.71
N THR A 42 -0.60 -30.10 -22.11
CA THR A 42 0.73 -30.48 -22.59
C THR A 42 0.93 -31.97 -22.29
N GLU A 43 1.24 -32.76 -23.29
CA GLU A 43 1.40 -34.21 -23.16
C GLU A 43 2.55 -34.59 -22.18
N PRO A 44 2.42 -35.71 -21.44
CA PRO A 44 3.37 -36.15 -20.42
C PRO A 44 4.76 -36.54 -20.95
N ASP A 45 4.93 -36.72 -22.24
CA ASP A 45 6.17 -37.23 -22.85
C ASP A 45 7.30 -36.18 -22.99
N GLU A 46 6.98 -34.88 -23.05
CA GLU A 46 8.01 -33.81 -23.10
C GLU A 46 8.68 -33.57 -21.73
N ILE A 47 8.01 -33.87 -20.64
CA ILE A 47 8.57 -33.75 -19.29
C ILE A 47 9.55 -34.90 -18.98
N ALA A 48 9.28 -36.11 -19.55
CA ALA A 48 10.12 -37.27 -19.36
C ALA A 48 11.46 -37.15 -20.12
N GLN A 49 11.48 -36.53 -21.31
CA GLN A 49 12.72 -36.32 -22.07
C GLN A 49 13.65 -35.26 -21.45
N ALA A 50 13.09 -34.22 -20.83
CA ALA A 50 13.91 -33.20 -20.13
C ALA A 50 14.58 -33.75 -18.85
N GLN A 51 14.01 -34.76 -18.22
CA GLN A 51 14.60 -35.43 -17.04
C GLN A 51 15.65 -36.50 -17.38
N GLN A 52 15.62 -37.07 -18.57
CA GLN A 52 16.57 -38.10 -18.99
C GLN A 52 17.90 -37.54 -19.49
N ILE A 53 17.93 -36.29 -20.00
CA ILE A 53 19.16 -35.60 -20.43
C ILE A 53 19.97 -35.11 -19.24
N ALA A 54 19.38 -34.99 -18.05
CA ALA A 54 20.04 -34.52 -16.84
C ALA A 54 20.73 -35.62 -16.01
N SER A 55 20.69 -36.90 -16.43
CA SER A 55 21.16 -38.04 -15.64
C SER A 55 22.40 -38.76 -16.16
N GLU A 56 22.94 -38.41 -17.34
CA GLU A 56 24.11 -39.06 -17.93
C GLU A 56 25.32 -38.10 -18.09
N ASP A 57 25.89 -37.60 -17.00
CA ASP A 57 27.28 -37.21 -16.93
C ASP A 57 27.76 -37.13 -15.47
N LYS A 58 28.03 -38.28 -14.85
CA LYS A 58 28.74 -38.34 -13.58
C LYS A 58 30.15 -38.89 -13.79
N ALA A 59 31.09 -37.96 -13.97
CA ALA A 59 32.52 -38.26 -13.75
C ALA A 59 32.77 -38.40 -12.24
N PRO A 60 33.48 -39.42 -11.75
CA PRO A 60 33.75 -39.59 -10.32
C PRO A 60 34.87 -38.64 -9.86
N GLY A 61 34.59 -37.74 -8.93
CA GLY A 61 35.65 -37.06 -8.18
C GLY A 61 35.56 -35.55 -7.99
N VAL A 62 34.45 -34.91 -8.31
CA VAL A 62 34.24 -33.53 -7.90
C VAL A 62 33.18 -33.54 -6.80
N VAL A 63 33.60 -33.30 -5.56
CA VAL A 63 32.70 -32.91 -4.47
C VAL A 63 32.04 -31.62 -4.95
N ALA A 64 30.82 -31.70 -5.45
CA ALA A 64 30.02 -30.53 -5.76
C ALA A 64 29.92 -29.71 -4.48
N ALA A 65 30.62 -28.57 -4.45
CA ALA A 65 30.32 -27.55 -3.47
C ALA A 65 28.81 -27.27 -3.65
N GLU A 66 28.03 -27.73 -2.71
CA GLU A 66 26.61 -27.43 -2.57
C GLU A 66 26.56 -25.91 -2.68
N ALA A 67 25.91 -25.39 -3.73
CA ALA A 67 25.84 -23.95 -3.95
C ALA A 67 25.18 -23.37 -2.70
N ALA A 68 25.98 -22.73 -1.86
CA ALA A 68 25.53 -22.11 -0.63
C ALA A 68 24.37 -21.20 -1.02
N GLY A 69 23.19 -21.48 -0.50
CA GLY A 69 21.99 -20.66 -0.72
C GLY A 69 22.32 -19.20 -0.40
N PRO A 70 21.62 -18.24 -0.98
CA PRO A 70 21.93 -16.83 -0.79
C PRO A 70 22.02 -16.52 0.71
N ASP A 71 23.10 -15.86 1.12
CA ASP A 71 23.36 -15.49 2.51
C ASP A 71 22.13 -14.76 3.10
N GLN A 72 21.54 -15.33 4.16
CA GLN A 72 20.36 -14.79 4.81
C GLN A 72 20.56 -13.35 5.26
N ALA A 73 21.77 -12.97 5.67
CA ALA A 73 22.09 -11.61 6.05
C ALA A 73 22.05 -10.64 4.85
N ALA A 74 22.53 -11.08 3.68
CA ALA A 74 22.44 -10.30 2.44
C ALA A 74 20.98 -10.15 1.98
N LEU A 75 20.19 -11.23 2.08
CA LEU A 75 18.75 -11.21 1.78
C LEU A 75 17.99 -10.30 2.73
N ALA A 76 18.32 -10.31 4.03
CA ALA A 76 17.67 -9.43 5.01
C ALA A 76 17.93 -7.95 4.68
N LYS A 77 19.17 -7.57 4.37
CA LYS A 77 19.50 -6.20 3.95
C LYS A 77 18.80 -5.80 2.66
N ALA A 78 18.75 -6.70 1.67
CA ALA A 78 18.07 -6.45 0.41
C ALA A 78 16.54 -6.30 0.60
N ALA A 79 15.93 -7.12 1.47
CA ALA A 79 14.49 -7.04 1.79
C ALA A 79 14.10 -5.71 2.46
N GLN A 80 15.04 -5.09 3.18
CA GLN A 80 14.85 -3.83 3.91
C GLN A 80 15.16 -2.59 3.05
N ASN A 81 15.79 -2.77 1.90
CA ASN A 81 16.13 -1.69 0.97
C ASN A 81 15.04 -1.54 -0.10
N PRO A 82 14.26 -0.44 -0.11
CA PRO A 82 13.16 -0.23 -1.06
C PRO A 82 13.60 -0.06 -2.52
N ILE A 83 14.89 0.15 -2.77
CA ILE A 83 15.48 0.29 -4.12
C ILE A 83 16.55 -0.77 -4.39
N ALA A 84 16.48 -1.92 -3.71
CA ALA A 84 17.36 -3.05 -3.98
C ALA A 84 17.16 -3.60 -5.40
N SER A 85 18.25 -4.13 -5.98
CA SER A 85 18.22 -4.81 -7.27
C SER A 85 17.64 -6.23 -7.16
N MET A 86 16.50 -6.37 -6.52
CA MET A 86 15.82 -7.63 -6.26
C MET A 86 14.30 -7.45 -6.45
N ILE A 87 13.67 -8.40 -7.14
CA ILE A 87 12.21 -8.42 -7.23
C ILE A 87 11.64 -8.80 -5.86
N SER A 88 10.67 -8.04 -5.39
CA SER A 88 9.97 -8.35 -4.15
C SER A 88 8.48 -8.04 -4.23
N ILE A 89 7.68 -8.83 -3.53
CA ILE A 89 6.22 -8.65 -3.48
C ILE A 89 5.78 -8.64 -2.01
N PRO A 90 5.79 -7.46 -1.36
CA PRO A 90 5.26 -7.28 -0.02
C PRO A 90 3.73 -7.29 0.00
N PHE A 91 3.17 -8.02 0.95
CA PHE A 91 1.79 -7.96 1.40
C PHE A 91 1.81 -7.36 2.80
N GLN A 92 1.39 -6.12 2.94
CA GLN A 92 1.45 -5.38 4.19
C GLN A 92 0.04 -5.09 4.69
N TRP A 93 -0.34 -5.72 5.80
CA TRP A 93 -1.60 -5.47 6.47
C TRP A 93 -1.41 -4.49 7.61
N ASN A 94 -2.18 -3.41 7.63
CA ASN A 94 -2.27 -2.43 8.70
C ASN A 94 -3.67 -2.50 9.29
N ALA A 95 -3.76 -2.81 10.57
CA ALA A 95 -5.00 -2.78 11.34
C ALA A 95 -4.95 -1.63 12.34
N THR A 96 -5.94 -0.75 12.31
CA THR A 96 -6.06 0.39 13.21
C THR A 96 -7.34 0.23 14.05
N PRO A 97 -7.26 -0.44 15.22
CA PRO A 97 -8.36 -0.53 16.17
C PRO A 97 -8.64 0.82 16.82
N GLY A 98 -9.84 1.02 17.33
CA GLY A 98 -10.25 2.27 17.93
C GLY A 98 -10.60 3.35 16.91
N THR A 99 -10.92 2.99 15.67
CA THR A 99 -11.38 3.94 14.64
C THR A 99 -12.85 4.28 14.88
N GLN A 100 -13.20 5.55 14.82
CA GLN A 100 -14.56 6.06 14.85
C GLN A 100 -15.09 6.21 13.41
N TRP A 101 -16.36 5.87 13.17
CA TRP A 101 -16.92 5.87 11.82
C TRP A 101 -17.46 7.24 11.37
N ALA A 102 -17.69 8.18 12.30
CA ALA A 102 -18.17 9.53 12.03
C ALA A 102 -17.76 10.49 13.14
N PRO A 103 -17.63 11.79 12.88
CA PRO A 103 -17.52 12.81 13.93
C PRO A 103 -18.78 12.84 14.82
N ASN A 104 -18.64 13.27 16.08
CA ASN A 104 -19.75 13.41 17.01
C ASN A 104 -20.81 14.46 16.54
N SER A 105 -20.40 15.38 15.67
CA SER A 105 -21.32 16.31 15.00
C SER A 105 -22.27 15.62 14.02
N VAL A 106 -21.90 14.41 13.55
CA VAL A 106 -22.70 13.57 12.64
C VAL A 106 -23.48 12.52 13.43
N ASP A 107 -22.83 11.85 14.39
CA ASP A 107 -23.45 10.91 15.30
C ASP A 107 -22.83 11.06 16.71
N PRO A 108 -23.57 11.66 17.69
CA PRO A 108 -23.07 11.84 19.05
C PRO A 108 -22.78 10.53 19.80
N ASP A 109 -23.34 9.42 19.34
CA ASP A 109 -23.13 8.08 19.91
C ASP A 109 -22.04 7.27 19.21
N ALA A 110 -21.37 7.84 18.19
CA ALA A 110 -20.26 7.19 17.51
C ALA A 110 -19.12 6.92 18.49
N LYS A 111 -18.56 5.69 18.44
CA LYS A 111 -17.52 5.22 19.38
C LYS A 111 -16.24 4.83 18.66
N HIS A 112 -15.13 4.96 19.39
CA HIS A 112 -13.81 4.46 18.99
C HIS A 112 -13.70 2.93 19.19
N ASP A 113 -14.58 2.16 18.59
CA ASP A 113 -14.67 0.69 18.76
C ASP A 113 -14.59 -0.09 17.43
N ARG A 114 -14.28 0.59 16.33
CA ARG A 114 -14.14 -0.02 15.01
C ARG A 114 -12.68 -0.27 14.65
N VAL A 115 -12.48 -1.12 13.64
CA VAL A 115 -11.15 -1.42 13.13
C VAL A 115 -11.09 -1.05 11.65
N MET A 116 -10.20 -0.13 11.30
CA MET A 116 -9.85 0.11 9.91
C MET A 116 -8.75 -0.87 9.50
N ASN A 117 -8.94 -1.55 8.37
CA ASN A 117 -7.97 -2.48 7.82
C ASN A 117 -7.53 -2.02 6.43
N VAL A 118 -6.22 -2.00 6.21
CA VAL A 118 -5.62 -1.70 4.90
C VAL A 118 -4.59 -2.77 4.57
N VAL A 119 -4.79 -3.50 3.48
CA VAL A 119 -3.82 -4.44 2.93
C VAL A 119 -3.20 -3.81 1.69
N ASN A 120 -1.91 -3.50 1.76
CA ASN A 120 -1.15 -2.99 0.62
C ASN A 120 -0.42 -4.15 -0.06
N VAL A 121 -0.68 -4.38 -1.34
CA VAL A 121 0.16 -5.22 -2.20
C VAL A 121 1.14 -4.30 -2.91
N GLN A 122 2.47 -4.54 -2.73
CA GLN A 122 3.48 -3.57 -3.11
C GLN A 122 4.60 -4.20 -3.98
N PRO A 123 4.31 -4.69 -5.20
CA PRO A 123 5.34 -5.26 -6.06
C PRO A 123 6.44 -4.23 -6.40
N VAL A 124 7.69 -4.70 -6.31
CA VAL A 124 8.89 -3.94 -6.65
C VAL A 124 9.66 -4.70 -7.73
N PHE A 125 9.96 -4.01 -8.84
CA PHE A 125 10.71 -4.56 -9.96
C PHE A 125 11.88 -3.66 -10.32
N PRO A 126 13.13 -4.16 -10.26
CA PRO A 126 14.29 -3.47 -10.79
C PRO A 126 14.48 -3.77 -12.28
N PHE A 127 14.69 -2.73 -13.07
CA PHE A 127 15.00 -2.80 -14.51
C PHE A 127 16.36 -2.16 -14.76
N LYS A 128 17.36 -2.93 -15.15
CA LYS A 128 18.66 -2.38 -15.54
C LYS A 128 18.52 -1.59 -16.84
N LEU A 129 18.76 -0.28 -16.79
CA LEU A 129 18.72 0.59 -17.96
C LEU A 129 20.08 0.67 -18.67
N SER A 130 21.16 0.74 -17.89
CA SER A 130 22.55 0.72 -18.35
C SER A 130 23.43 0.13 -17.25
N ASP A 131 24.76 0.16 -17.43
CA ASP A 131 25.68 -0.24 -16.37
C ASP A 131 25.66 0.74 -15.19
N ASP A 132 25.33 2.01 -15.46
CA ASP A 132 25.33 3.08 -14.47
C ASP A 132 23.94 3.34 -13.86
N TRP A 133 22.86 2.84 -14.45
CA TRP A 133 21.51 3.19 -14.03
C TRP A 133 20.55 1.99 -13.97
N THR A 134 19.79 1.95 -12.89
CA THR A 134 18.67 1.01 -12.69
C THR A 134 17.38 1.80 -12.45
N LEU A 135 16.29 1.44 -13.12
CA LEU A 135 14.96 1.90 -12.78
C LEU A 135 14.31 0.90 -11.83
N VAL A 136 13.99 1.32 -10.61
CA VAL A 136 13.23 0.51 -9.66
C VAL A 136 11.80 1.02 -9.61
N THR A 137 10.86 0.18 -10.03
CA THR A 137 9.43 0.51 -9.94
C THR A 137 8.82 -0.12 -8.70
N ARG A 138 8.02 0.65 -7.97
CA ARG A 138 7.20 0.19 -6.84
C ARG A 138 5.77 0.62 -7.09
N THR A 139 4.83 -0.30 -7.04
CA THR A 139 3.40 0.01 -7.16
C THR A 139 2.71 -0.39 -5.87
N ILE A 140 1.93 0.52 -5.27
CA ILE A 140 1.11 0.23 -4.09
C ILE A 140 -0.33 0.09 -4.54
N VAL A 141 -0.92 -1.08 -4.28
CA VAL A 141 -2.35 -1.35 -4.50
C VAL A 141 -2.99 -1.56 -3.13
N PRO A 142 -3.75 -0.57 -2.61
CA PRO A 142 -4.38 -0.66 -1.29
C PRO A 142 -5.75 -1.31 -1.38
N PHE A 143 -5.98 -2.37 -0.62
CA PHE A 143 -7.28 -2.96 -0.33
C PHE A 143 -7.73 -2.46 1.03
N ILE A 144 -8.80 -1.68 1.06
CA ILE A 144 -9.26 -0.97 2.26
C ILE A 144 -10.58 -1.56 2.71
N ASN A 145 -10.70 -1.82 4.01
CA ASN A 145 -11.96 -2.10 4.68
C ASN A 145 -12.09 -1.18 5.90
N ALA A 146 -12.91 -0.16 5.77
CA ALA A 146 -13.05 0.88 6.78
C ALA A 146 -14.52 1.24 7.04
N PRO A 147 -14.84 1.69 8.27
CA PRO A 147 -16.16 2.19 8.60
C PRO A 147 -16.32 3.63 8.09
N PHE A 148 -17.47 3.93 7.52
CA PHE A 148 -17.83 5.27 7.04
C PHE A 148 -19.26 5.62 7.39
N ALA A 149 -19.53 6.91 7.54
CA ALA A 149 -20.89 7.45 7.61
C ALA A 149 -21.56 7.34 6.24
N LYS A 150 -22.76 6.78 6.20
CA LYS A 150 -23.63 6.80 5.02
C LYS A 150 -24.95 7.47 5.36
N PRO A 151 -25.49 8.32 4.45
CA PRO A 151 -26.80 8.90 4.66
C PRO A 151 -27.85 7.78 4.70
N LYS A 152 -28.79 7.91 5.64
CA LYS A 152 -30.00 7.10 5.77
C LYS A 152 -31.16 7.92 5.24
N PHE A 153 -31.96 7.32 4.39
CA PHE A 153 -33.21 7.90 3.91
C PHE A 153 -34.36 7.01 4.35
N ASP A 154 -35.46 7.62 4.73
CA ASP A 154 -36.71 6.94 5.01
C ASP A 154 -37.83 7.56 4.16
N LEU A 155 -39.02 6.93 4.13
CA LEU A 155 -40.13 7.40 3.34
C LEU A 155 -41.18 8.11 4.22
N THR A 156 -41.68 9.26 3.76
CA THR A 156 -42.86 9.89 4.35
C THR A 156 -44.08 8.98 4.16
N PRO A 157 -45.20 9.20 4.90
CA PRO A 157 -46.45 8.50 4.65
C PRO A 157 -46.99 8.65 3.20
N ALA A 158 -46.56 9.68 2.49
CA ALA A 158 -46.87 9.90 1.08
C ALA A 158 -45.93 9.16 0.11
N GLY A 159 -44.91 8.44 0.64
CA GLY A 159 -43.94 7.67 -0.16
C GLY A 159 -42.76 8.51 -0.68
N GLU A 160 -42.55 9.73 -0.21
CA GLU A 160 -41.44 10.58 -0.62
C GLU A 160 -40.22 10.32 0.27
N PRO A 161 -39.01 10.20 -0.29
CA PRO A 161 -37.78 9.99 0.49
C PRO A 161 -37.40 11.26 1.27
N TYR A 162 -37.07 11.11 2.54
CA TYR A 162 -36.47 12.17 3.35
C TYR A 162 -35.22 11.67 4.07
N PHE A 163 -34.31 12.59 4.38
CA PHE A 163 -33.10 12.29 5.11
C PHE A 163 -33.40 11.97 6.58
N ASP A 164 -33.09 10.74 7.02
CA ASP A 164 -33.31 10.22 8.37
C ASP A 164 -31.99 10.03 9.12
N GLY A 165 -31.02 10.92 8.92
CA GLY A 165 -29.73 10.90 9.60
C GLY A 165 -28.67 10.06 8.91
N TRP A 166 -27.72 9.59 9.69
CA TRP A 166 -26.57 8.84 9.22
C TRP A 166 -26.58 7.41 9.80
N ARG A 167 -25.92 6.48 9.10
CA ARG A 167 -25.68 5.13 9.59
C ARG A 167 -24.25 4.71 9.31
N GLU A 168 -23.69 3.90 10.18
CA GLU A 168 -22.43 3.21 9.94
C GLU A 168 -22.53 2.23 8.77
N LYS A 169 -21.51 2.21 7.93
CA LYS A 169 -21.30 1.16 6.93
C LYS A 169 -19.83 0.88 6.70
N TYR A 170 -19.43 -0.37 6.91
CA TYR A 170 -18.14 -0.84 6.40
C TYR A 170 -18.15 -0.85 4.88
N THR A 171 -17.11 -0.28 4.29
CA THR A 171 -16.91 -0.28 2.85
C THR A 171 -15.58 -0.96 2.54
N PHE A 172 -15.65 -2.01 1.71
CA PHE A 172 -14.49 -2.73 1.21
C PHE A 172 -14.26 -2.40 -0.27
N GLY A 173 -13.01 -2.25 -0.66
CA GLY A 173 -12.61 -2.07 -2.05
C GLY A 173 -11.16 -1.66 -2.21
N VAL A 174 -10.78 -1.40 -3.46
CA VAL A 174 -9.46 -0.90 -3.81
C VAL A 174 -9.47 0.63 -3.66
N GLY A 175 -8.45 1.18 -2.99
CA GLY A 175 -8.17 2.62 -2.95
C GLY A 175 -7.37 3.07 -4.16
N ASP A 176 -6.79 4.26 -4.07
CA ASP A 176 -6.02 4.81 -5.19
C ASP A 176 -4.69 4.06 -5.38
N VAL A 177 -4.40 3.65 -6.61
CA VAL A 177 -3.20 2.87 -6.95
C VAL A 177 -2.03 3.83 -7.16
N ASN A 178 -0.93 3.60 -6.45
CA ASN A 178 0.22 4.50 -6.45
C ASN A 178 1.49 3.83 -7.01
N PRO A 179 1.80 3.98 -8.31
CA PRO A 179 3.09 3.62 -8.89
C PRO A 179 4.12 4.73 -8.67
N THR A 180 5.35 4.33 -8.35
CA THR A 180 6.54 5.18 -8.23
C THR A 180 7.68 4.55 -9.02
N GLY A 181 8.41 5.36 -9.79
CA GLY A 181 9.63 4.95 -10.48
C GLY A 181 10.83 5.68 -9.89
N PHE A 182 11.84 4.95 -9.43
CA PHE A 182 13.09 5.51 -8.93
C PHE A 182 14.22 5.24 -9.92
N PHE A 183 14.84 6.28 -10.44
CA PHE A 183 16.13 6.20 -11.14
C PHE A 183 17.23 6.11 -10.08
N VAL A 184 17.94 4.99 -10.07
CA VAL A 184 18.96 4.65 -9.10
C VAL A 184 20.30 4.57 -9.81
N PRO A 185 21.27 5.47 -9.53
CA PRO A 185 22.61 5.37 -10.08
C PRO A 185 23.37 4.23 -9.42
N THR A 186 24.24 3.59 -10.19
CA THR A 186 25.19 2.60 -9.67
C THR A 186 26.33 3.33 -8.98
N LEU A 187 26.36 3.28 -7.66
CA LEU A 187 27.38 3.93 -6.84
C LEU A 187 28.24 2.87 -6.12
N GLU A 188 29.50 3.17 -5.95
CA GLU A 188 30.37 2.42 -5.06
C GLU A 188 30.17 2.87 -3.61
N GLY A 189 30.25 1.91 -2.66
CA GLY A 189 30.17 2.19 -1.23
C GLY A 189 28.85 1.81 -0.58
N ASP A 190 28.64 2.35 0.63
CA ASP A 190 27.57 1.94 1.54
C ASP A 190 26.24 2.73 1.32
N PHE A 191 26.26 3.76 0.48
CA PHE A 191 25.13 4.64 0.25
C PHE A 191 24.53 4.45 -1.14
N THR A 192 23.21 4.33 -1.22
CA THR A 192 22.44 4.26 -2.46
C THR A 192 21.28 5.27 -2.38
N PHE A 193 21.00 5.95 -3.46
CA PHE A 193 19.81 6.82 -3.54
C PHE A 193 19.07 6.62 -4.84
N GLY A 194 17.81 7.04 -4.85
CA GLY A 194 16.98 7.04 -6.04
C GLY A 194 16.03 8.25 -6.05
N PHE A 195 15.67 8.71 -7.22
CA PHE A 195 14.72 9.79 -7.42
C PHE A 195 13.85 9.51 -8.63
N GLY A 196 12.68 10.11 -8.67
CA GLY A 196 11.81 9.99 -9.82
C GLY A 196 10.36 10.37 -9.55
N PRO A 197 9.46 10.12 -10.51
CA PRO A 197 8.06 10.46 -10.37
C PRO A 197 7.31 9.44 -9.52
N THR A 198 6.34 9.92 -8.75
CA THR A 198 5.26 9.13 -8.17
C THR A 198 3.93 9.62 -8.72
N LEU A 199 3.02 8.69 -9.00
CA LEU A 199 1.70 8.96 -9.52
C LEU A 199 0.65 8.29 -8.62
N SER A 200 -0.59 8.76 -8.65
CA SER A 200 -1.72 8.03 -8.08
C SER A 200 -2.90 8.04 -9.04
N PHE A 201 -3.49 6.88 -9.22
CA PHE A 201 -4.63 6.66 -10.08
C PHE A 201 -5.87 6.43 -9.22
N PRO A 202 -6.91 7.27 -9.34
CA PRO A 202 -8.10 7.12 -8.54
C PRO A 202 -8.83 5.82 -8.88
N SER A 203 -9.27 5.11 -7.85
CA SER A 203 -10.26 4.06 -8.03
C SER A 203 -11.66 4.68 -8.11
N ASN A 204 -12.60 3.98 -8.75
CA ASN A 204 -13.98 4.50 -8.86
C ASN A 204 -14.82 4.26 -7.59
N LYS A 205 -14.19 3.86 -6.48
CA LYS A 205 -14.92 3.48 -5.26
C LYS A 205 -14.92 4.57 -4.20
N ILE A 206 -15.96 5.38 -4.17
CA ILE A 206 -16.23 6.31 -3.05
C ILE A 206 -16.71 5.51 -1.82
N PRO A 207 -16.23 5.79 -0.60
CA PRO A 207 -15.31 6.85 -0.17
C PRO A 207 -13.83 6.42 -0.12
N LEU A 208 -13.43 5.31 -0.73
CA LEU A 208 -12.07 4.75 -0.64
C LEU A 208 -11.06 5.42 -1.58
N SER A 209 -11.55 6.22 -2.52
CA SER A 209 -10.76 6.95 -3.51
C SER A 209 -10.85 8.45 -3.31
N THR A 210 -9.77 9.15 -3.63
CA THR A 210 -9.77 10.62 -3.70
C THR A 210 -10.56 11.15 -4.89
N GLY A 211 -10.73 10.34 -5.96
CA GLY A 211 -11.33 10.77 -7.22
C GLY A 211 -10.41 11.63 -8.07
N LYS A 212 -9.16 11.84 -7.64
CA LYS A 212 -8.18 12.72 -8.31
C LYS A 212 -6.98 11.94 -8.80
N TRP A 213 -6.50 12.29 -9.98
CA TRP A 213 -5.18 11.91 -10.49
C TRP A 213 -4.15 12.79 -9.86
N THR A 214 -3.12 12.20 -9.24
CA THR A 214 -2.06 12.97 -8.59
C THR A 214 -0.70 12.57 -9.11
N ALA A 215 0.23 13.52 -9.09
CA ALA A 215 1.62 13.33 -9.47
C ALA A 215 2.54 14.17 -8.59
N GLY A 216 3.79 13.71 -8.47
CA GLY A 216 4.81 14.47 -7.77
C GLY A 216 6.17 13.79 -7.78
N PRO A 217 7.20 14.44 -7.22
CA PRO A 217 8.53 13.88 -7.06
C PRO A 217 8.59 12.91 -5.88
N ALA A 218 9.46 11.92 -5.99
CA ALA A 218 9.85 11.01 -4.91
C ALA A 218 11.37 10.91 -4.82
N LEU A 219 11.86 10.86 -3.59
CA LEU A 219 13.28 10.67 -3.27
C LEU A 219 13.40 9.53 -2.26
N VAL A 220 14.46 8.75 -2.37
CA VAL A 220 14.80 7.70 -1.43
C VAL A 220 16.30 7.64 -1.24
N GLY A 221 16.76 7.46 0.00
CA GLY A 221 18.16 7.26 0.32
C GLY A 221 18.32 6.11 1.29
N VAL A 222 19.35 5.29 1.10
CA VAL A 222 19.64 4.09 1.91
C VAL A 222 21.12 4.01 2.19
N TYR A 223 21.46 3.89 3.45
CA TYR A 223 22.81 3.63 3.94
C TYR A 223 22.86 2.23 4.54
N THR A 224 23.76 1.37 4.03
CA THR A 224 23.89 -0.03 4.46
C THR A 224 25.31 -0.31 4.90
N LYS A 225 25.53 -0.44 6.21
CA LYS A 225 26.86 -0.73 6.77
C LYS A 225 26.77 -1.67 7.96
N GLY A 226 27.60 -2.73 7.93
CA GLY A 226 27.56 -3.73 8.99
C GLY A 226 26.16 -4.30 9.19
N PRO A 227 25.59 -4.31 10.41
CA PRO A 227 24.24 -4.78 10.68
C PRO A 227 23.15 -3.75 10.34
N TRP A 228 23.50 -2.52 10.01
CA TRP A 228 22.57 -1.42 9.84
C TRP A 228 22.06 -1.26 8.41
N VAL A 229 20.79 -1.01 8.26
CA VAL A 229 20.14 -0.48 7.06
C VAL A 229 19.29 0.71 7.49
N VAL A 230 19.75 1.91 7.15
CA VAL A 230 19.13 3.17 7.57
C VAL A 230 18.82 4.00 6.35
N GLY A 231 17.67 4.62 6.33
CA GLY A 231 17.32 5.47 5.19
C GLY A 231 15.98 6.16 5.36
N GLY A 232 15.49 6.69 4.26
CA GLY A 232 14.19 7.33 4.22
C GLY A 232 13.71 7.52 2.79
N LEU A 233 12.39 7.53 2.66
CA LEU A 233 11.68 7.86 1.44
C LEU A 233 10.82 9.07 1.71
N VAL A 234 10.77 10.01 0.77
CA VAL A 234 9.89 11.18 0.81
C VAL A 234 9.26 11.39 -0.55
N ASN A 235 8.00 11.72 -0.57
CA ASN A 235 7.32 12.25 -1.74
C ASN A 235 6.28 13.29 -1.36
N ASN A 236 5.89 14.11 -2.34
CA ASN A 236 4.69 14.94 -2.26
C ASN A 236 3.94 14.82 -3.58
N MET A 237 2.62 14.73 -3.52
CA MET A 237 1.77 14.56 -4.69
C MET A 237 0.69 15.64 -4.71
N TRP A 238 0.46 16.22 -5.88
CA TRP A 238 -0.59 17.21 -6.15
C TRP A 238 -1.58 16.66 -7.17
N SER A 239 -2.86 16.98 -7.00
CA SER A 239 -3.88 16.69 -8.02
C SER A 239 -3.66 17.56 -9.27
N PHE A 240 -3.88 16.98 -10.44
CA PHE A 240 -3.80 17.67 -11.73
C PHE A 240 -5.00 17.37 -12.64
N ALA A 241 -5.82 16.38 -12.31
CA ALA A 241 -7.02 15.99 -13.05
C ALA A 241 -7.94 15.15 -12.14
N GLY A 242 -9.15 14.86 -12.59
CA GLY A 242 -10.09 13.98 -11.92
C GLY A 242 -11.47 14.61 -11.78
N ASP A 243 -12.21 14.19 -10.77
CA ASP A 243 -13.57 14.62 -10.48
C ASP A 243 -13.57 16.05 -9.90
N ASP A 244 -14.18 17.00 -10.60
CA ASP A 244 -14.23 18.42 -10.20
C ASP A 244 -15.04 18.68 -8.94
N ASP A 245 -15.96 17.76 -8.58
CA ASP A 245 -16.75 17.85 -7.35
C ASP A 245 -15.98 17.34 -6.11
N ARG A 246 -14.75 16.86 -6.29
CA ARG A 246 -13.88 16.37 -5.23
C ARG A 246 -12.83 17.41 -4.86
N LYS A 247 -12.49 17.48 -3.55
CA LYS A 247 -11.39 18.33 -3.06
C LYS A 247 -10.09 18.01 -3.78
N ASP A 248 -9.30 19.02 -4.01
CA ASP A 248 -7.94 18.85 -4.49
C ASP A 248 -7.10 18.03 -3.50
N VAL A 249 -6.04 17.47 -4.00
CA VAL A 249 -5.12 16.63 -3.22
C VAL A 249 -3.74 17.27 -3.23
N ASN A 250 -3.22 17.51 -2.05
CA ASN A 250 -1.85 17.90 -1.82
C ASN A 250 -1.36 17.13 -0.59
N LYS A 251 -0.64 16.01 -0.83
CA LYS A 251 -0.27 15.05 0.23
C LYS A 251 1.21 14.74 0.19
N MET A 252 1.83 14.81 1.37
CA MET A 252 3.20 14.39 1.60
C MET A 252 3.24 13.04 2.32
N LEU A 253 4.24 12.25 1.98
CA LEU A 253 4.62 11.04 2.69
C LEU A 253 6.12 11.09 3.02
N ILE A 254 6.45 10.81 4.28
CA ILE A 254 7.82 10.57 4.74
C ILE A 254 7.85 9.21 5.42
N GLN A 255 8.74 8.34 4.98
CA GLN A 255 8.96 7.03 5.58
C GLN A 255 10.44 6.89 5.95
N PRO A 256 10.86 7.33 7.15
CA PRO A 256 12.17 7.00 7.67
C PRO A 256 12.20 5.51 8.03
N PHE A 257 13.36 4.88 7.91
CA PHE A 257 13.53 3.51 8.39
C PHE A 257 14.93 3.30 8.98
N ILE A 258 14.94 2.55 10.08
CA ILE A 258 16.16 2.12 10.78
C ILE A 258 15.99 0.65 11.08
N ASN A 259 16.85 -0.18 10.50
CA ASN A 259 16.84 -1.61 10.72
C ASN A 259 18.21 -2.04 11.26
N TYR A 260 18.18 -2.89 12.29
CA TYR A 260 19.35 -3.52 12.87
C TYR A 260 19.26 -5.02 12.71
N ASN A 261 20.14 -5.58 11.87
CA ASN A 261 20.17 -7.00 11.54
C ASN A 261 20.89 -7.80 12.63
N LEU A 262 20.24 -8.87 13.05
CA LEU A 262 20.69 -9.85 14.04
C LEU A 262 21.08 -11.17 13.35
N PRO A 263 21.69 -12.12 14.05
CA PRO A 263 21.95 -13.46 13.53
C PRO A 263 20.67 -14.16 13.04
N GLU A 264 20.84 -15.18 12.19
CA GLU A 264 19.78 -16.05 11.68
C GLU A 264 18.64 -15.32 10.96
N GLY A 265 18.93 -14.16 10.33
CA GLY A 265 17.99 -13.38 9.55
C GLY A 265 16.98 -12.57 10.37
N TRP A 266 17.09 -12.53 11.68
CA TRP A 266 16.29 -11.64 12.54
C TRP A 266 16.71 -10.19 12.38
N TYR A 267 15.80 -9.26 12.62
CA TYR A 267 16.10 -7.82 12.68
C TYR A 267 15.09 -7.05 13.52
N LEU A 268 15.55 -5.95 14.09
CA LEU A 268 14.71 -4.92 14.69
C LEU A 268 14.46 -3.83 13.65
N SER A 269 13.29 -3.25 13.64
CA SER A 269 12.88 -2.28 12.63
C SER A 269 12.07 -1.15 13.21
N VAL A 270 12.41 0.08 12.84
CA VAL A 270 11.60 1.28 13.00
C VAL A 270 11.33 1.80 11.59
N SER A 271 10.08 1.81 11.14
CA SER A 271 9.71 2.26 9.78
C SER A 271 8.29 2.83 9.78
N PRO A 272 8.05 3.94 10.51
CA PRO A 272 6.75 4.62 10.50
C PRO A 272 6.47 5.22 9.12
N ILE A 273 5.19 5.36 8.78
CA ILE A 273 4.74 6.11 7.61
C ILE A 273 4.08 7.39 8.12
N ILE A 274 4.80 8.49 7.99
CA ILE A 274 4.33 9.82 8.36
C ILE A 274 3.67 10.42 7.13
N THR A 275 2.48 10.98 7.28
CA THR A 275 1.79 11.66 6.18
C THR A 275 1.29 13.02 6.60
N ALA A 276 1.18 13.94 5.63
CA ALA A 276 0.52 15.22 5.80
C ALA A 276 -0.44 15.45 4.63
N ASP A 277 -1.66 15.84 4.94
CA ASP A 277 -2.65 16.33 3.98
C ASP A 277 -2.71 17.85 4.12
N TRP A 278 -2.13 18.56 3.14
CA TRP A 278 -2.03 20.03 3.16
C TRP A 278 -3.36 20.72 2.82
N GLU A 279 -4.34 19.98 2.27
CA GLU A 279 -5.69 20.47 1.99
C GLU A 279 -6.63 20.29 3.20
N ASN A 280 -6.15 19.68 4.29
CA ASN A 280 -6.92 19.58 5.52
C ASN A 280 -6.79 20.87 6.33
N GLU A 281 -7.90 21.59 6.54
CA GLU A 281 -7.96 22.87 7.24
C GLU A 281 -7.76 22.73 8.76
N ASP A 282 -8.03 21.54 9.33
CA ASP A 282 -7.84 21.26 10.75
C ASP A 282 -6.39 20.79 11.01
N ASN A 283 -6.21 19.50 11.24
CA ASN A 283 -4.91 18.86 11.35
C ASN A 283 -4.78 17.73 10.32
N GLY A 284 -3.92 17.93 9.32
CA GLY A 284 -3.70 16.93 8.25
C GLY A 284 -2.60 15.90 8.56
N TRP A 285 -1.93 15.98 9.70
CA TRP A 285 -0.79 15.12 10.00
C TRP A 285 -1.19 13.78 10.60
N THR A 286 -0.49 12.73 10.13
CA THR A 286 -0.45 11.42 10.79
C THR A 286 1.00 11.11 11.13
N VAL A 287 1.33 11.02 12.43
CA VAL A 287 2.68 10.72 12.90
C VAL A 287 2.65 9.51 13.82
N PRO A 288 2.85 8.31 13.27
CA PRO A 288 2.98 7.10 14.07
C PRO A 288 4.40 6.98 14.63
N VAL A 289 4.51 6.50 15.87
CA VAL A 289 5.79 6.23 16.55
C VAL A 289 5.76 4.80 17.07
N GLY A 290 6.80 4.02 16.77
CA GLY A 290 6.85 2.63 17.19
C GLY A 290 7.96 1.86 16.51
N ALA A 291 7.97 0.56 16.75
CA ALA A 291 8.99 -0.35 16.25
C ALA A 291 8.39 -1.73 15.97
N GLY A 292 9.21 -2.60 15.44
CA GLY A 292 8.84 -3.97 15.16
C GLY A 292 10.04 -4.90 15.09
N VAL A 293 9.73 -6.15 14.86
CA VAL A 293 10.70 -7.23 14.66
C VAL A 293 10.33 -7.96 13.38
N GLY A 294 11.35 -8.44 12.68
CA GLY A 294 11.15 -9.26 11.51
C GLY A 294 12.20 -10.34 11.38
N ARG A 295 11.94 -11.25 10.46
CA ARG A 295 12.86 -12.33 10.12
C ARG A 295 12.82 -12.63 8.64
N VAL A 296 13.99 -12.77 8.04
CA VAL A 296 14.17 -13.35 6.70
C VAL A 296 14.60 -14.80 6.85
N PHE A 297 13.90 -15.69 6.18
CA PHE A 297 14.21 -17.13 6.17
C PHE A 297 13.82 -17.71 4.81
N THR A 298 14.27 -18.94 4.53
CA THR A 298 13.94 -19.63 3.29
C THR A 298 12.99 -20.77 3.55
N LEU A 299 11.84 -20.77 2.86
CA LEU A 299 10.87 -21.86 2.87
C LEU A 299 11.04 -22.68 1.58
N GLY A 300 11.65 -23.86 1.69
CA GLY A 300 12.11 -24.59 0.52
C GLY A 300 13.18 -23.81 -0.26
N LYS A 301 12.85 -23.34 -1.48
CA LYS A 301 13.72 -22.50 -2.31
C LYS A 301 13.32 -21.01 -2.30
N GLN A 302 12.23 -20.67 -1.63
CA GLN A 302 11.66 -19.32 -1.65
C GLN A 302 12.10 -18.53 -0.41
N PRO A 303 12.91 -17.48 -0.55
CA PRO A 303 13.19 -16.56 0.54
C PRO A 303 11.95 -15.72 0.86
N ILE A 304 11.64 -15.59 2.15
CA ILE A 304 10.48 -14.86 2.67
C ILE A 304 10.95 -13.94 3.78
N ASN A 305 10.42 -12.74 3.81
CA ASN A 305 10.54 -11.80 4.92
C ASN A 305 9.19 -11.66 5.61
N VAL A 306 9.17 -11.85 6.93
CA VAL A 306 7.97 -11.64 7.77
C VAL A 306 8.30 -10.64 8.84
N SER A 307 7.41 -9.68 9.10
CA SER A 307 7.59 -8.71 10.18
C SER A 307 6.28 -8.32 10.85
N LEU A 308 6.41 -7.92 12.11
CA LEU A 308 5.33 -7.40 12.93
C LEU A 308 5.80 -6.10 13.60
N HIS A 309 4.99 -5.05 13.49
CA HIS A 309 5.25 -3.74 14.08
C HIS A 309 4.02 -3.26 14.84
N ALA A 310 4.26 -2.47 15.89
CA ALA A 310 3.24 -1.73 16.59
C ALA A 310 3.61 -0.24 16.59
N TYR A 311 2.68 0.60 16.15
CA TYR A 311 2.84 2.04 16.10
C TYR A 311 1.74 2.73 16.90
N TYR A 312 2.13 3.62 17.79
CA TYR A 312 1.24 4.56 18.43
C TYR A 312 1.09 5.79 17.52
N ASN A 313 -0.13 6.14 17.15
CA ASN A 313 -0.45 7.28 16.31
C ASN A 313 -0.41 8.57 17.16
N ALA A 314 0.82 9.09 17.39
CA ALA A 314 1.06 10.21 18.29
C ALA A 314 0.44 11.53 17.82
N ILE A 315 0.30 11.70 16.50
CA ILE A 315 -0.48 12.76 15.88
C ILE A 315 -1.42 12.09 14.90
N LYS A 316 -2.70 12.44 14.97
CA LYS A 316 -3.77 11.90 14.13
C LYS A 316 -4.43 13.01 13.33
N PRO A 317 -4.89 12.75 12.11
CA PRO A 317 -5.62 13.74 11.35
C PRO A 317 -6.98 14.02 11.99
N GLU A 318 -7.39 15.27 11.94
CA GLU A 318 -8.69 15.71 12.41
C GLU A 318 -9.68 15.90 11.27
N ILE A 319 -10.93 15.63 11.53
CA ILE A 319 -12.05 15.88 10.63
C ILE A 319 -13.13 16.62 11.42
N GLY A 320 -13.33 17.91 11.12
CA GLY A 320 -14.24 18.76 11.88
C GLY A 320 -13.78 18.98 13.33
N GLY A 321 -12.47 19.02 13.55
CA GLY A 321 -11.86 19.19 14.87
C GLY A 321 -11.87 17.93 15.75
N GLU A 322 -12.11 16.75 15.17
CA GLU A 322 -12.15 15.48 15.89
C GLU A 322 -11.22 14.44 15.27
N GLU A 323 -10.49 13.70 16.11
CA GLU A 323 -9.63 12.59 15.72
C GLU A 323 -10.47 11.31 15.56
N LEU A 324 -10.68 10.86 14.34
CA LEU A 324 -11.45 9.63 14.09
C LEU A 324 -10.57 8.37 14.01
N MET A 325 -9.26 8.54 13.83
CA MET A 325 -8.30 7.44 13.74
C MET A 325 -7.99 6.86 15.11
N GLY A 326 -7.88 5.54 15.21
CA GLY A 326 -7.50 4.87 16.44
C GLY A 326 -6.06 5.16 16.87
N ASP A 327 -5.76 4.99 18.16
CA ASP A 327 -4.46 5.30 18.77
C ASP A 327 -3.33 4.38 18.32
N TRP A 328 -3.65 3.16 17.92
CA TRP A 328 -2.65 2.18 17.54
C TRP A 328 -2.84 1.68 16.11
N THR A 329 -1.73 1.44 15.43
CA THR A 329 -1.69 0.72 14.16
C THR A 329 -0.78 -0.49 14.30
N ILE A 330 -1.33 -1.68 14.13
CA ILE A 330 -0.57 -2.93 14.07
C ILE A 330 -0.31 -3.25 12.60
N ARG A 331 0.96 -3.41 12.25
CA ARG A 331 1.39 -3.74 10.89
C ARG A 331 2.00 -5.13 10.86
N THR A 332 1.47 -5.99 10.03
CA THR A 332 2.07 -7.28 9.68
C THR A 332 2.45 -7.27 8.21
N GLN A 333 3.62 -7.77 7.88
CA GLN A 333 4.07 -7.88 6.50
C GLN A 333 4.58 -9.29 6.21
N VAL A 334 4.20 -9.81 5.04
CA VAL A 334 4.83 -10.97 4.40
C VAL A 334 5.33 -10.53 3.04
N GLN A 335 6.63 -10.74 2.78
CA GLN A 335 7.26 -10.31 1.54
C GLN A 335 7.97 -11.49 0.88
N PHE A 336 7.60 -11.79 -0.35
CA PHE A 336 8.28 -12.77 -1.19
C PHE A 336 9.47 -12.10 -1.89
N LEU A 337 10.64 -12.72 -1.77
CA LEU A 337 11.90 -12.22 -2.33
C LEU A 337 12.31 -13.10 -3.50
N ILE A 338 12.51 -12.52 -4.66
CA ILE A 338 12.88 -13.24 -5.88
C ILE A 338 14.23 -12.69 -6.33
N PRO A 339 15.34 -13.36 -5.94
CA PRO A 339 16.68 -12.95 -6.37
C PRO A 339 16.77 -12.96 -7.89
N THR A 340 17.17 -11.85 -8.48
CA THR A 340 17.49 -11.80 -9.91
C THR A 340 18.82 -12.50 -10.15
N ALA A 341 18.86 -13.48 -11.07
CA ALA A 341 20.10 -14.14 -11.44
C ALA A 341 21.11 -13.07 -11.92
N LYS A 342 22.31 -13.07 -11.35
CA LYS A 342 23.41 -12.29 -11.92
C LYS A 342 23.70 -12.87 -13.32
N LYS A 343 23.38 -12.09 -14.36
CA LYS A 343 23.87 -12.39 -15.71
C LYS A 343 25.34 -12.02 -15.84
#